data_a86a179e66d5383d93abdc2c7fc7c25c
#
_entry.id   a86a179e66d5383d93abdc2c7fc7c25c
#
_cell.length_a   1.000
_cell.length_b   1.000
_cell.length_c   1.000
_cell.angle_alpha   90.00
_cell.angle_beta   90.00
_cell.angle_gamma   90.00
#
_symmetry.space_group_name_H-M   'P 1'
#
loop_
_entity.id
_entity.type
_entity.pdbx_description
1 polymer ?
#
loop_
_entity_poly.entity_id
_entity_poly.type
_entity_poly.pdbx_seq_one_letter_code
_entity_poly.pdbx_strand_id
1 'polypeptide(L)'
;MHECGTVPVEKIMENEHKQDGVCCLISEVTEAPPRADCPESVTISRKIQHRTIERMVKPELVDKILASQYYYCATSACPIVYFSQDGTSKFTTEDLLVAVFAKDPGKDVYVCYCYDWTRSRIENEIRETGVSTASRKVAEKVRASLCECDIKNPKGTCCLGDISAYVREAKDNLKAEK
;
A
#
# COMPACT_ATOMS: atom_id res chain seq x y z
N MET A 1 36.38 38.74 20.37
CA MET A 1 36.83 39.29 19.09
C MET A 1 37.91 38.38 18.58
N HIS A 2 37.62 37.44 17.74
CA HIS A 2 38.55 36.71 16.92
C HIS A 2 37.92 36.54 15.54
N GLU A 3 38.54 37.23 14.60
CA GLU A 3 38.16 37.21 13.20
C GLU A 3 38.56 35.90 12.53
N CYS A 4 37.69 35.31 11.78
CA CYS A 4 37.93 34.14 10.95
C CYS A 4 38.35 34.60 9.56
N GLY A 5 39.64 34.46 9.26
CA GLY A 5 40.24 34.87 8.00
C GLY A 5 39.88 33.92 6.86
N THR A 6 39.43 34.50 5.76
CA THR A 6 39.25 33.90 4.45
C THR A 6 40.60 33.58 3.81
N VAL A 7 40.76 32.34 3.28
CA VAL A 7 41.95 31.92 2.51
C VAL A 7 41.56 31.84 1.02
N PRO A 8 42.33 32.41 0.09
CA PRO A 8 42.04 32.40 -1.33
C PRO A 8 42.46 31.10 -2.03
N VAL A 9 41.64 30.65 -2.94
CA VAL A 9 41.90 29.57 -3.89
C VAL A 9 42.78 30.09 -5.03
N GLU A 10 44.06 29.74 -5.02
CA GLU A 10 44.88 29.76 -6.23
C GLU A 10 46.04 28.78 -6.15
N LYS A 11 46.22 27.99 -7.23
CA LYS A 11 47.35 27.20 -7.68
C LYS A 11 47.71 25.93 -6.92
N ILE A 12 47.29 24.81 -7.47
CA ILE A 12 48.19 23.63 -7.53
C ILE A 12 48.16 23.14 -9.01
N MET A 13 49.27 23.34 -9.67
CA MET A 13 49.59 22.74 -10.99
C MET A 13 50.15 21.32 -10.77
N GLU A 14 49.68 20.44 -11.65
CA GLU A 14 50.34 19.26 -12.24
C GLU A 14 51.26 18.39 -11.35
N ASN A 15 50.77 17.16 -11.09
CA ASN A 15 51.68 16.02 -11.11
C ASN A 15 50.95 14.76 -11.59
N GLU A 16 51.37 14.28 -12.78
CA GLU A 16 50.96 13.01 -13.37
C GLU A 16 51.48 11.85 -12.54
N HIS A 17 50.55 11.01 -12.01
CA HIS A 17 50.90 9.62 -11.70
C HIS A 17 49.70 8.73 -12.09
N LYS A 18 49.92 7.94 -13.13
CA LYS A 18 49.14 6.76 -13.49
C LYS A 18 49.03 5.85 -12.28
N GLN A 19 47.81 5.57 -11.83
CA GLN A 19 47.50 4.32 -11.14
C GLN A 19 46.03 3.91 -11.43
N ASP A 20 45.95 2.71 -11.89
CA ASP A 20 44.85 1.82 -12.24
C ASP A 20 43.47 2.19 -11.70
N GLY A 21 42.53 2.33 -12.67
CA GLY A 21 41.14 2.60 -12.43
C GLY A 21 40.44 1.46 -11.72
N VAL A 22 40.16 1.66 -10.43
CA VAL A 22 38.98 1.05 -9.80
C VAL A 22 37.84 2.00 -10.09
N CYS A 23 37.14 1.74 -11.18
CA CYS A 23 35.84 2.34 -11.48
C CYS A 23 34.88 1.88 -10.37
N CYS A 24 34.71 2.67 -9.32
CA CYS A 24 33.56 2.54 -8.43
C CYS A 24 32.32 2.79 -9.28
N LEU A 25 31.75 1.72 -9.84
CA LEU A 25 30.38 1.72 -10.31
C LEU A 25 29.51 2.05 -9.09
N ILE A 26 29.26 3.32 -8.87
CA ILE A 26 28.12 3.77 -8.09
C ILE A 26 26.94 3.28 -8.91
N SER A 27 26.46 2.09 -8.60
CA SER A 27 25.15 1.65 -9.11
C SER A 27 24.17 2.69 -8.61
N GLU A 28 23.70 3.53 -9.52
CA GLU A 28 22.58 4.41 -9.23
C GLU A 28 21.46 3.53 -8.69
N VAL A 29 21.17 3.67 -7.41
CA VAL A 29 20.01 3.04 -6.78
C VAL A 29 18.80 3.78 -7.36
N THR A 30 18.37 3.35 -8.53
CA THR A 30 17.14 3.88 -9.14
C THR A 30 15.99 3.52 -8.23
N GLU A 31 15.35 4.53 -7.67
CA GLU A 31 14.18 4.34 -6.81
C GLU A 31 13.12 3.56 -7.59
N ALA A 32 12.57 2.51 -6.96
CA ALA A 32 11.55 1.68 -7.60
C ALA A 32 10.33 2.53 -8.00
N PRO A 33 9.77 2.33 -9.18
CA PRO A 33 8.68 3.14 -9.70
C PRO A 33 7.45 3.10 -8.76
N PRO A 34 6.64 4.16 -8.69
CA PRO A 34 5.47 4.21 -7.82
C PRO A 34 4.35 3.26 -8.26
N ARG A 35 4.44 2.71 -9.47
CA ARG A 35 3.49 1.77 -10.08
C ARG A 35 4.23 0.73 -10.91
N ALA A 36 3.64 -0.48 -10.97
CA ALA A 36 4.09 -1.56 -11.84
C ALA A 36 2.89 -2.36 -12.36
N ASP A 37 3.05 -3.05 -13.48
CA ASP A 37 2.01 -3.92 -14.01
C ASP A 37 2.01 -5.27 -13.26
N CYS A 38 0.82 -5.71 -12.85
CA CYS A 38 0.67 -7.02 -12.25
C CYS A 38 1.01 -8.11 -13.28
N PRO A 39 1.88 -9.07 -12.94
CA PRO A 39 2.32 -10.10 -13.89
C PRO A 39 1.21 -11.06 -14.35
N GLU A 40 0.07 -11.07 -13.65
CA GLU A 40 -1.07 -11.93 -14.00
C GLU A 40 -2.20 -11.17 -14.71
N SER A 41 -2.62 -10.02 -14.13
CA SER A 41 -3.76 -9.26 -14.66
C SER A 41 -3.36 -8.14 -15.62
N VAL A 42 -2.06 -7.87 -15.77
CA VAL A 42 -1.50 -6.77 -16.59
C VAL A 42 -2.10 -5.39 -16.23
N THR A 43 -2.60 -5.24 -15.00
CA THR A 43 -3.19 -4.01 -14.50
C THR A 43 -2.19 -3.22 -13.68
N ILE A 44 -2.27 -1.90 -13.79
CA ILE A 44 -1.39 -0.99 -13.04
C ILE A 44 -1.65 -1.12 -11.55
N SER A 45 -0.63 -1.54 -10.83
CA SER A 45 -0.63 -1.77 -9.39
C SER A 45 0.20 -0.71 -8.67
N ARG A 46 -0.15 -0.42 -7.41
CA ARG A 46 0.52 0.62 -6.61
C ARG A 46 1.59 0.02 -5.71
N LYS A 47 2.70 0.75 -5.59
CA LYS A 47 3.74 0.50 -4.59
C LYS A 47 3.13 0.43 -3.18
N ILE A 48 3.53 -0.57 -2.38
CA ILE A 48 3.19 -0.69 -0.97
C ILE A 48 4.44 -0.63 -0.10
N GLN A 49 4.25 -0.33 1.17
CA GLN A 49 5.34 -0.35 2.15
C GLN A 49 5.64 -1.79 2.57
N HIS A 50 6.92 -2.09 2.82
CA HIS A 50 7.35 -3.43 3.22
C HIS A 50 6.64 -3.90 4.50
N ARG A 51 6.46 -3.01 5.48
CA ARG A 51 5.71 -3.32 6.71
C ARG A 51 4.26 -3.73 6.47
N THR A 52 3.63 -3.29 5.36
CA THR A 52 2.28 -3.73 5.01
C THR A 52 2.26 -5.21 4.68
N ILE A 53 3.15 -5.66 3.79
CA ILE A 53 3.20 -7.07 3.39
C ILE A 53 3.58 -7.97 4.56
N GLU A 54 4.56 -7.58 5.39
CA GLU A 54 4.97 -8.31 6.59
C GLU A 54 3.83 -8.52 7.59
N ARG A 55 2.90 -7.57 7.69
CA ARG A 55 1.75 -7.64 8.60
C ARG A 55 0.53 -8.34 8.01
N MET A 56 0.46 -8.45 6.69
CA MET A 56 -0.69 -9.04 6.01
C MET A 56 -0.47 -10.51 5.63
N VAL A 57 0.75 -10.90 5.32
CA VAL A 57 1.09 -12.29 4.95
C VAL A 57 1.08 -13.18 6.19
N LYS A 58 0.65 -14.41 6.03
CA LYS A 58 0.63 -15.43 7.08
C LYS A 58 2.04 -15.64 7.66
N PRO A 59 2.18 -15.87 8.98
CA PRO A 59 3.49 -15.97 9.64
C PRO A 59 4.42 -17.00 9.01
N GLU A 60 3.89 -18.14 8.56
CA GLU A 60 4.66 -19.22 7.91
C GLU A 60 5.21 -18.87 6.53
N LEU A 61 4.78 -17.73 5.96
CA LEU A 61 5.21 -17.26 4.65
C LEU A 61 6.08 -15.99 4.71
N VAL A 62 6.29 -15.42 5.89
CA VAL A 62 7.05 -14.16 6.05
C VAL A 62 8.47 -14.30 5.54
N ASP A 63 9.11 -15.44 5.73
CA ASP A 63 10.47 -15.71 5.24
C ASP A 63 10.58 -15.75 3.70
N LYS A 64 9.44 -15.82 2.98
CA LYS A 64 9.38 -15.73 1.51
C LYS A 64 9.30 -14.29 0.99
N ILE A 65 9.20 -13.31 1.89
CA ILE A 65 9.18 -11.89 1.53
C ILE A 65 10.62 -11.46 1.21
N LEU A 66 10.88 -11.15 -0.04
CA LEU A 66 12.21 -10.72 -0.50
C LEU A 66 12.49 -9.27 -0.09
N ALA A 67 13.78 -8.91 0.02
CA ALA A 67 14.23 -7.54 0.16
C ALA A 67 14.07 -6.76 -1.16
N SER A 68 12.84 -6.64 -1.64
CA SER A 68 12.47 -6.02 -2.92
C SER A 68 11.29 -5.07 -2.72
N GLN A 69 11.05 -4.19 -3.67
CA GLN A 69 9.83 -3.38 -3.69
C GLN A 69 8.63 -4.25 -4.08
N TYR A 70 7.52 -4.11 -3.36
CA TYR A 70 6.27 -4.79 -3.65
C TYR A 70 5.16 -3.84 -4.09
N TYR A 71 4.22 -4.41 -4.86
CA TYR A 71 3.05 -3.73 -5.40
C TYR A 71 1.78 -4.50 -5.04
N TYR A 72 0.68 -3.77 -4.88
CA TYR A 72 -0.64 -4.29 -4.57
C TYR A 72 -1.51 -4.31 -5.83
N CYS A 73 -1.98 -5.49 -6.22
CA CYS A 73 -2.94 -5.69 -7.31
C CYS A 73 -4.37 -5.62 -6.77
N ALA A 74 -5.16 -4.66 -7.25
CA ALA A 74 -6.55 -4.45 -6.85
C ALA A 74 -7.57 -5.18 -7.73
N THR A 75 -7.15 -5.86 -8.81
CA THR A 75 -8.05 -6.53 -9.76
C THR A 75 -8.79 -7.67 -9.09
N SER A 76 -10.10 -7.62 -9.06
CA SER A 76 -10.96 -8.58 -8.34
C SER A 76 -10.81 -10.02 -8.81
N ALA A 77 -10.72 -10.23 -10.14
CA ALA A 77 -10.56 -11.55 -10.74
C ALA A 77 -9.12 -12.12 -10.66
N CYS A 78 -8.14 -11.31 -10.24
CA CYS A 78 -6.75 -11.73 -10.15
C CYS A 78 -6.47 -12.37 -8.78
N PRO A 79 -5.88 -13.57 -8.69
CA PRO A 79 -5.55 -14.19 -7.42
C PRO A 79 -4.41 -13.45 -6.67
N ILE A 80 -3.51 -12.79 -7.41
CA ILE A 80 -2.36 -12.10 -6.82
C ILE A 80 -2.82 -10.86 -6.05
N VAL A 81 -2.36 -10.74 -4.80
CA VAL A 81 -2.52 -9.55 -3.96
C VAL A 81 -1.23 -8.73 -3.97
N TYR A 82 -0.10 -9.37 -3.73
CA TYR A 82 1.21 -8.72 -3.73
C TYR A 82 2.17 -9.39 -4.70
N PHE A 83 3.02 -8.61 -5.34
CA PHE A 83 4.11 -9.11 -6.17
C PHE A 83 5.33 -8.19 -6.05
N SER A 84 6.53 -8.79 -6.12
CA SER A 84 7.81 -8.08 -6.13
C SER A 84 8.04 -7.36 -7.46
N GLN A 85 8.90 -6.36 -7.46
CA GLN A 85 9.22 -5.55 -8.66
C GLN A 85 9.68 -6.40 -9.84
N ASP A 86 10.42 -7.45 -9.59
CA ASP A 86 10.90 -8.41 -10.60
C ASP A 86 9.88 -9.51 -10.93
N GLY A 87 8.74 -9.54 -10.26
CA GLY A 87 7.67 -10.53 -10.44
C GLY A 87 7.99 -11.94 -9.92
N THR A 88 9.14 -12.14 -9.26
CA THR A 88 9.57 -13.47 -8.80
C THR A 88 8.85 -13.93 -7.53
N SER A 89 8.56 -13.00 -6.61
CA SER A 89 7.80 -13.27 -5.39
C SER A 89 6.37 -12.77 -5.53
N LYS A 90 5.39 -13.65 -5.25
CA LYS A 90 3.96 -13.36 -5.37
C LYS A 90 3.22 -13.93 -4.17
N PHE A 91 2.21 -13.19 -3.68
CA PHE A 91 1.31 -13.62 -2.62
C PHE A 91 -0.13 -13.47 -3.11
N THR A 92 -0.91 -14.51 -2.90
CA THR A 92 -2.33 -14.60 -3.30
C THR A 92 -3.25 -14.24 -2.14
N THR A 93 -4.56 -14.25 -2.37
CA THR A 93 -5.56 -14.07 -1.32
C THR A 93 -5.47 -15.13 -0.22
N GLU A 94 -5.05 -16.34 -0.56
CA GLU A 94 -4.90 -17.46 0.38
C GLU A 94 -3.68 -17.31 1.30
N ASP A 95 -2.71 -16.51 0.91
CA ASP A 95 -1.48 -16.28 1.67
C ASP A 95 -1.64 -15.18 2.74
N LEU A 96 -2.78 -14.49 2.79
CA LEU A 96 -3.03 -13.38 3.70
C LEU A 96 -3.80 -13.80 4.96
N LEU A 97 -3.58 -13.04 6.03
CA LEU A 97 -4.29 -13.19 7.32
C LEU A 97 -5.74 -12.71 7.24
N VAL A 98 -6.08 -11.84 6.30
CA VAL A 98 -7.41 -11.23 6.17
C VAL A 98 -7.90 -11.26 4.74
N ALA A 99 -9.22 -11.37 4.57
CA ALA A 99 -9.85 -11.25 3.26
C ALA A 99 -9.62 -9.85 2.66
N VAL A 100 -9.42 -9.78 1.35
CA VAL A 100 -9.11 -8.53 0.63
C VAL A 100 -10.39 -7.93 0.05
N PHE A 101 -10.80 -6.77 0.52
CA PHE A 101 -12.05 -6.09 0.10
C PHE A 101 -12.23 -6.02 -1.42
N ALA A 102 -11.17 -5.70 -2.16
CA ALA A 102 -11.25 -5.57 -3.61
C ALA A 102 -11.44 -6.92 -4.35
N LYS A 103 -11.21 -8.06 -3.68
CA LYS A 103 -11.18 -9.39 -4.31
C LYS A 103 -12.25 -10.35 -3.77
N ASP A 104 -12.65 -10.16 -2.54
CA ASP A 104 -13.64 -11.02 -1.88
C ASP A 104 -14.98 -10.27 -1.74
N PRO A 105 -16.08 -10.72 -2.39
CA PRO A 105 -17.39 -10.11 -2.30
C PRO A 105 -18.17 -10.44 -1.02
N GLY A 106 -17.61 -11.24 -0.13
CA GLY A 106 -18.27 -11.71 1.10
C GLY A 106 -18.80 -10.59 2.00
N LYS A 107 -19.92 -10.84 2.64
CA LYS A 107 -20.61 -9.82 3.48
C LYS A 107 -19.82 -9.45 4.73
N ASP A 108 -19.04 -10.37 5.28
CA ASP A 108 -18.26 -10.17 6.50
C ASP A 108 -16.84 -9.63 6.22
N VAL A 109 -16.53 -9.33 4.95
CA VAL A 109 -15.25 -8.73 4.57
C VAL A 109 -15.20 -7.27 4.98
N TYR A 110 -14.10 -6.89 5.60
CA TYR A 110 -13.86 -5.52 6.05
C TYR A 110 -13.69 -4.56 4.87
N VAL A 111 -14.47 -3.49 4.86
CA VAL A 111 -14.26 -2.30 4.04
C VAL A 111 -13.27 -1.36 4.75
N CYS A 112 -13.34 -1.32 6.09
CA CYS A 112 -12.34 -0.65 6.93
C CYS A 112 -11.80 -1.59 8.00
N TYR A 113 -10.53 -1.96 7.87
CA TYR A 113 -9.84 -2.90 8.74
C TYR A 113 -9.44 -2.29 10.10
N CYS A 114 -9.31 -0.97 10.21
CA CYS A 114 -8.94 -0.31 11.46
C CYS A 114 -10.10 -0.21 12.45
N TYR A 115 -11.35 -0.23 11.96
CA TYR A 115 -12.55 0.04 12.77
C TYR A 115 -13.68 -0.94 12.50
N ASP A 116 -13.36 -2.11 11.96
CA ASP A 116 -14.25 -3.26 11.81
C ASP A 116 -15.58 -2.93 11.08
N TRP A 117 -15.49 -2.09 10.04
CA TRP A 117 -16.60 -1.85 9.15
C TRP A 117 -16.65 -2.91 8.05
N THR A 118 -17.48 -3.93 8.23
CA THR A 118 -17.80 -4.94 7.22
C THR A 118 -18.89 -4.45 6.28
N ARG A 119 -19.04 -5.13 5.14
CA ARG A 119 -20.16 -4.88 4.23
C ARG A 119 -21.51 -5.09 4.95
N SER A 120 -21.67 -6.22 5.64
CA SER A 120 -22.89 -6.54 6.39
C SER A 120 -23.23 -5.46 7.43
N ARG A 121 -22.25 -4.96 8.17
CA ARG A 121 -22.47 -3.91 9.16
C ARG A 121 -22.97 -2.61 8.52
N ILE A 122 -22.42 -2.22 7.39
CA ILE A 122 -22.84 -1.02 6.65
C ILE A 122 -24.26 -1.19 6.12
N GLU A 123 -24.55 -2.34 5.49
CA GLU A 123 -25.88 -2.63 4.94
C GLU A 123 -26.97 -2.70 6.02
N ASN A 124 -26.68 -3.35 7.13
CA ASN A 124 -27.62 -3.46 8.26
C ASN A 124 -27.95 -2.07 8.83
N GLU A 125 -26.94 -1.23 9.05
CA GLU A 125 -27.17 0.14 9.51
C GLU A 125 -28.06 0.93 8.53
N ILE A 126 -27.88 0.75 7.20
CA ILE A 126 -28.74 1.39 6.19
C ILE A 126 -30.16 0.82 6.22
N ARG A 127 -30.34 -0.50 6.38
CA ARG A 127 -31.67 -1.11 6.47
C ARG A 127 -32.47 -0.60 7.67
N GLU A 128 -31.80 -0.46 8.80
CA GLU A 128 -32.41 -0.06 10.08
C GLU A 128 -32.72 1.44 10.15
N THR A 129 -31.80 2.28 9.64
CA THR A 129 -31.86 3.73 9.87
C THR A 129 -32.00 4.57 8.58
N GLY A 130 -31.91 3.95 7.41
CA GLY A 130 -31.91 4.61 6.11
C GLY A 130 -30.55 5.23 5.71
N VAL A 131 -29.56 5.26 6.62
CA VAL A 131 -28.25 5.87 6.40
C VAL A 131 -27.14 5.06 7.07
N SER A 132 -25.87 5.15 6.57
CA SER A 132 -24.73 4.63 7.30
C SER A 132 -23.86 5.75 7.86
N THR A 133 -23.40 5.57 9.09
CA THR A 133 -22.47 6.49 9.76
C THR A 133 -21.01 6.15 9.46
N ALA A 134 -20.72 5.05 8.77
CA ALA A 134 -19.38 4.52 8.53
C ALA A 134 -18.41 5.56 7.94
N SER A 135 -18.81 6.22 6.84
CA SER A 135 -17.95 7.23 6.17
C SER A 135 -17.60 8.40 7.11
N ARG A 136 -18.59 8.90 7.87
CA ARG A 136 -18.37 10.00 8.82
C ARG A 136 -17.46 9.58 9.96
N LYS A 137 -17.74 8.45 10.61
CA LYS A 137 -16.94 7.94 11.72
C LYS A 137 -15.49 7.66 11.32
N VAL A 138 -15.27 7.06 10.13
CA VAL A 138 -13.92 6.83 9.63
C VAL A 138 -13.22 8.14 9.26
N ALA A 139 -13.91 9.12 8.67
CA ALA A 139 -13.34 10.44 8.38
C ALA A 139 -12.88 11.17 9.65
N GLU A 140 -13.65 11.09 10.74
CA GLU A 140 -13.28 11.63 12.05
C GLU A 140 -11.97 11.01 12.57
N LYS A 141 -11.81 9.67 12.44
CA LYS A 141 -10.60 8.96 12.84
C LYS A 141 -9.39 9.31 11.97
N VAL A 142 -9.60 9.47 10.66
CA VAL A 142 -8.55 9.92 9.72
C VAL A 142 -8.05 11.31 10.09
N ARG A 143 -8.96 12.26 10.38
CA ARG A 143 -8.57 13.63 10.81
C ARG A 143 -7.80 13.64 12.12
N ALA A 144 -8.13 12.72 13.02
CA ALA A 144 -7.43 12.56 14.29
C ALA A 144 -6.13 11.74 14.19
N SER A 145 -5.70 11.35 12.98
CA SER A 145 -4.50 10.51 12.73
C SER A 145 -4.49 9.19 13.51
N LEU A 146 -5.65 8.60 13.76
CA LEU A 146 -5.82 7.37 14.55
C LEU A 146 -5.88 6.10 13.68
N CYS A 147 -5.62 6.19 12.38
CA CYS A 147 -5.66 5.07 11.46
C CYS A 147 -4.30 4.40 11.31
N GLU A 148 -4.28 3.08 11.25
CA GLU A 148 -3.11 2.22 11.04
C GLU A 148 -3.25 1.43 9.73
N CYS A 149 -3.67 2.12 8.66
CA CYS A 149 -4.00 1.47 7.39
C CYS A 149 -2.80 0.81 6.72
N ASP A 150 -1.60 1.28 7.00
CA ASP A 150 -0.33 0.75 6.51
C ASP A 150 0.03 -0.62 7.08
N ILE A 151 -0.55 -1.00 8.23
CA ILE A 151 -0.32 -2.29 8.89
C ILE A 151 -1.60 -3.13 9.08
N LYS A 152 -2.79 -2.55 8.84
CA LYS A 152 -4.07 -3.26 9.01
C LYS A 152 -4.85 -3.47 7.71
N ASN A 153 -4.58 -2.66 6.68
CA ASN A 153 -5.30 -2.74 5.41
C ASN A 153 -4.42 -3.38 4.34
N PRO A 154 -4.84 -4.46 3.67
CA PRO A 154 -4.06 -5.12 2.63
C PRO A 154 -3.55 -4.18 1.52
N LYS A 155 -4.29 -3.13 1.17
CA LYS A 155 -3.82 -2.14 0.18
C LYS A 155 -2.80 -1.13 0.73
N GLY A 156 -2.47 -1.17 2.04
CA GLY A 156 -1.49 -0.29 2.68
C GLY A 156 -1.85 1.19 2.74
N THR A 157 -3.08 1.56 2.39
CA THR A 157 -3.54 2.97 2.32
C THR A 157 -4.93 3.15 2.92
N CYS A 158 -5.32 4.40 3.14
CA CYS A 158 -6.60 4.75 3.75
C CYS A 158 -7.81 4.17 3.00
N CYS A 159 -8.74 3.57 3.76
CA CYS A 159 -9.97 2.97 3.24
C CYS A 159 -11.15 3.96 3.11
N LEU A 160 -10.99 5.25 3.44
CA LEU A 160 -12.09 6.21 3.43
C LEU A 160 -12.81 6.31 2.06
N GLY A 161 -12.03 6.24 0.97
CA GLY A 161 -12.59 6.21 -0.38
C GLY A 161 -13.45 4.97 -0.64
N ASP A 162 -12.97 3.79 -0.22
CA ASP A 162 -13.69 2.51 -0.39
C ASP A 162 -14.97 2.49 0.43
N ILE A 163 -14.92 2.92 1.69
CA ILE A 163 -16.10 3.06 2.55
C ILE A 163 -17.13 3.99 1.94
N SER A 164 -16.70 5.17 1.47
CA SER A 164 -17.62 6.14 0.89
C SER A 164 -18.26 5.65 -0.40
N ALA A 165 -17.50 4.92 -1.22
CA ALA A 165 -18.03 4.28 -2.42
C ALA A 165 -19.02 3.17 -2.07
N TYR A 166 -18.66 2.27 -1.15
CA TYR A 166 -19.51 1.16 -0.75
C TYR A 166 -20.82 1.61 -0.06
N VAL A 167 -20.78 2.63 0.79
CA VAL A 167 -22.00 3.20 1.41
C VAL A 167 -22.98 3.72 0.37
N ARG A 168 -22.49 4.37 -0.71
CA ARG A 168 -23.37 4.81 -1.82
C ARG A 168 -23.97 3.64 -2.55
N GLU A 169 -23.13 2.68 -2.97
CA GLU A 169 -23.56 1.47 -3.67
C GLU A 169 -24.61 0.68 -2.85
N ALA A 170 -24.33 0.40 -1.58
CA ALA A 170 -25.25 -0.32 -0.71
C ALA A 170 -26.60 0.42 -0.53
N LYS A 171 -26.56 1.74 -0.44
CA LYS A 171 -27.78 2.56 -0.35
C LYS A 171 -28.62 2.48 -1.61
N ASP A 172 -27.98 2.49 -2.79
CA ASP A 172 -28.68 2.44 -4.06
C ASP A 172 -29.26 1.03 -4.32
N ASN A 173 -28.51 -0.03 -4.01
CA ASN A 173 -28.98 -1.41 -4.11
C ASN A 173 -30.19 -1.67 -3.20
N LEU A 174 -30.14 -1.23 -1.94
CA LEU A 174 -31.23 -1.40 -0.98
C LEU A 174 -32.48 -0.57 -1.29
N LYS A 175 -32.37 0.48 -2.13
CA LYS A 175 -33.54 1.19 -2.66
C LYS A 175 -34.18 0.46 -3.83
N ALA A 176 -33.37 -0.20 -4.66
CA ALA A 176 -33.86 -0.96 -5.81
C ALA A 176 -34.58 -2.27 -5.42
N GLU A 177 -34.35 -2.77 -4.20
CA GLU A 177 -35.00 -3.96 -3.62
C GLU A 177 -36.41 -3.67 -3.06
N LYS A 178 -36.82 -2.40 -2.96
CA LYS A 178 -38.14 -1.97 -2.41
C LYS A 178 -39.12 -1.65 -3.51
#